data_e7adde231e494106f23e93e9f8f032d9
#
_entry.id   e7adde231e494106f23e93e9f8f032d9
#
_cell.length_a   1.000
_cell.length_b   1.000
_cell.length_c   1.000
_cell.angle_alpha   90.00
_cell.angle_beta   90.00
_cell.angle_gamma   90.00
#
_symmetry.space_group_name_H-M   'P 1'
#
loop_
_entity.id
_entity.type
_entity.pdbx_description
1 polymer ?
#
loop_
_entity_poly.entity_id
_entity_poly.type
_entity_poly.pdbx_seq_one_letter_code
_entity_poly.pdbx_strand_id
1 'polypeptide(L)'
;LRESNPRAVHSSDTQKIASLKNGLQCNGKKFFTATRLIWMSFTLSLRLLEATNWKDYELLDSGDGWKLERFGPFVFARPEAQAIWKPMLPSKEWRNVHARFEPAAEESGGHWTFYQKVPQRWELSYPLPSQEGVNTNERLRFWVMCTSGRHLGLFPEVAPHWDWLYPLLRQAGEKRQSRPRVLNLFGYTGLATLAAAAAGAEVTHVDASRKVVQWGQENAKLSGLEQRPIRWLVDDALKFVMREVRRGRSYDGILLDPPKFGRGPKGEVWEVYESLPDLLDRVRQVLSPHPLFLILNLYAVRASAIHVAQALAEIVGGYSGRLEYGELLTRETHGGRYLSHAVYARWGAV
;
A
#
# COMPACT_ATOMS: atom_id res chain seq x y z
N LEU A 1 34.57 -44.81 -11.71
CA LEU A 1 35.14 -45.24 -13.00
C LEU A 1 34.25 -44.80 -14.12
N ARG A 2 34.79 -43.99 -15.03
CA ARG A 2 34.32 -43.43 -16.32
C ARG A 2 33.68 -42.07 -16.25
N GLU A 3 34.56 -41.09 -16.48
CA GLU A 3 34.29 -39.77 -17.05
C GLU A 3 33.52 -39.86 -18.35
N SER A 4 32.54 -39.01 -18.57
CA SER A 4 31.99 -38.74 -19.90
C SER A 4 31.80 -37.22 -20.08
N ASN A 5 32.60 -36.69 -20.98
CA ASN A 5 32.79 -35.40 -21.55
C ASN A 5 31.47 -34.76 -22.04
N PRO A 6 31.23 -33.43 -21.83
CA PRO A 6 30.07 -32.72 -22.41
C PRO A 6 30.37 -32.34 -23.87
N ARG A 7 29.53 -32.82 -24.78
CA ARG A 7 29.55 -32.42 -26.17
C ARG A 7 29.02 -31.00 -26.37
N ALA A 8 29.76 -30.23 -27.14
CA ALA A 8 29.40 -28.95 -27.68
C ALA A 8 28.08 -29.01 -28.48
N VAL A 9 27.14 -28.14 -28.18
CA VAL A 9 25.93 -27.92 -28.98
C VAL A 9 26.24 -26.87 -30.03
N HIS A 10 26.10 -27.27 -31.30
CA HIS A 10 26.38 -26.49 -32.46
C HIS A 10 25.41 -25.31 -32.72
N SER A 11 25.95 -24.25 -33.26
CA SER A 11 25.37 -23.01 -33.76
C SER A 11 24.40 -23.24 -34.96
N SER A 12 23.16 -23.57 -34.72
CA SER A 12 22.14 -23.60 -35.79
C SER A 12 20.82 -22.89 -35.46
N ASP A 13 20.65 -22.38 -34.26
CA ASP A 13 19.38 -21.74 -33.85
C ASP A 13 19.32 -20.19 -34.05
N THR A 14 20.41 -19.59 -34.49
CA THR A 14 20.44 -18.13 -34.71
C THR A 14 19.82 -17.70 -36.05
N GLN A 15 19.59 -18.63 -37.00
CA GLN A 15 19.00 -18.29 -38.28
C GLN A 15 17.47 -18.48 -38.38
N LYS A 16 16.82 -19.13 -37.42
CA LYS A 16 15.35 -19.27 -37.42
C LYS A 16 14.59 -18.08 -36.85
N ILE A 17 15.26 -17.14 -36.17
CA ILE A 17 14.61 -15.93 -35.59
C ILE A 17 14.50 -14.80 -36.61
N ALA A 18 15.22 -14.86 -37.74
CA ALA A 18 15.19 -13.82 -38.77
C ALA A 18 14.04 -13.95 -39.79
N SER A 19 13.33 -15.08 -39.82
CA SER A 19 12.31 -15.37 -40.84
C SER A 19 10.86 -15.07 -40.44
N LEU A 20 10.60 -14.61 -39.21
CA LEU A 20 9.27 -14.24 -38.72
C LEU A 20 8.91 -12.75 -38.89
N LYS A 21 9.67 -12.02 -39.71
CA LYS A 21 9.45 -10.56 -39.87
C LYS A 21 8.53 -10.17 -41.03
N ASN A 22 8.01 -11.11 -41.81
CA ASN A 22 7.11 -10.78 -42.93
C ASN A 22 5.85 -11.64 -42.91
N GLY A 23 4.74 -10.99 -42.61
CA GLY A 23 3.42 -11.50 -42.97
C GLY A 23 2.45 -11.74 -41.85
N LEU A 24 1.70 -10.69 -41.53
CA LEU A 24 0.28 -10.76 -41.22
C LEU A 24 -0.28 -9.31 -41.28
N GLN A 25 -0.65 -8.92 -42.49
CA GLN A 25 -1.56 -7.79 -42.72
C GLN A 25 -2.97 -8.33 -42.63
N CYS A 26 -3.71 -7.98 -41.62
CA CYS A 26 -5.17 -8.07 -41.55
C CYS A 26 -5.73 -6.83 -40.88
N ASN A 27 -6.50 -6.06 -41.67
CA ASN A 27 -7.48 -5.07 -41.27
C ASN A 27 -7.05 -3.93 -40.33
N GLY A 28 -6.48 -2.85 -40.89
CA GLY A 28 -6.83 -1.45 -40.60
C GLY A 28 -6.64 -0.89 -39.20
N LYS A 29 -6.04 -1.62 -38.23
CA LYS A 29 -5.64 -1.09 -36.94
C LYS A 29 -4.13 -1.16 -36.83
N LYS A 30 -3.47 0.01 -36.79
CA LYS A 30 -2.05 0.11 -36.45
C LYS A 30 -1.83 -0.52 -35.08
N PHE A 31 -1.41 -1.79 -35.06
CA PHE A 31 -0.86 -2.39 -33.85
C PHE A 31 0.46 -1.69 -33.58
N PHE A 32 0.59 -1.20 -32.36
CA PHE A 32 1.77 -0.57 -31.81
C PHE A 32 3.01 -1.39 -32.12
N THR A 33 4.01 -0.75 -32.70
CA THR A 33 5.37 -1.24 -32.80
C THR A 33 5.78 -1.87 -31.47
N ALA A 34 6.26 -3.11 -31.53
CA ALA A 34 6.81 -3.84 -30.41
C ALA A 34 7.88 -2.98 -29.69
N THR A 35 7.48 -2.25 -28.68
CA THR A 35 8.40 -1.65 -27.74
C THR A 35 9.12 -2.84 -27.11
N ARG A 36 10.41 -2.93 -27.31
CA ARG A 36 11.31 -3.90 -26.67
C ARG A 36 10.94 -3.91 -25.18
N LEU A 37 10.27 -4.95 -24.72
CA LEU A 37 10.13 -5.28 -23.31
C LEU A 37 11.57 -5.50 -22.84
N ILE A 38 12.15 -4.44 -22.26
CA ILE A 38 13.34 -4.58 -21.45
C ILE A 38 12.83 -5.30 -20.20
N TRP A 39 12.97 -6.62 -20.22
CA TRP A 39 12.82 -7.41 -19.02
C TRP A 39 13.86 -6.84 -18.05
N MET A 40 13.41 -5.99 -17.12
CA MET A 40 14.23 -5.68 -15.96
C MET A 40 14.60 -7.04 -15.37
N SER A 41 15.90 -7.29 -15.22
CA SER A 41 16.37 -8.48 -14.52
C SER A 41 15.87 -8.38 -13.09
N PHE A 42 14.73 -9.01 -12.81
CA PHE A 42 14.22 -9.11 -11.46
C PHE A 42 15.24 -9.92 -10.65
N THR A 43 15.91 -9.28 -9.75
CA THR A 43 16.52 -10.02 -8.65
C THR A 43 15.36 -10.60 -7.88
N LEU A 44 15.17 -11.93 -7.94
CA LEU A 44 14.14 -12.67 -7.22
C LEU A 44 14.43 -12.63 -5.70
N SER A 45 14.28 -11.48 -5.08
CA SER A 45 14.47 -11.26 -3.66
C SER A 45 13.24 -10.60 -3.08
N LEU A 46 12.44 -11.38 -2.36
CA LEU A 46 11.33 -10.86 -1.58
C LEU A 46 11.86 -10.01 -0.42
N ARG A 47 11.23 -8.86 -0.19
CA ARG A 47 11.51 -7.99 0.93
C ARG A 47 10.35 -8.04 1.92
N LEU A 48 10.65 -8.43 3.14
CA LEU A 48 9.69 -8.37 4.24
C LEU A 48 9.84 -7.00 4.91
N LEU A 49 8.76 -6.24 4.98
CA LEU A 49 8.74 -4.92 5.60
C LEU A 49 7.98 -5.00 6.93
N GLU A 50 8.70 -4.83 8.01
CA GLU A 50 8.15 -4.81 9.36
C GLU A 50 7.87 -3.37 9.80
N ALA A 51 6.70 -3.14 10.39
CA ALA A 51 6.29 -1.85 10.95
C ALA A 51 6.88 -1.66 12.36
N THR A 52 8.15 -1.26 12.45
CA THR A 52 8.94 -1.24 13.70
C THR A 52 8.84 0.05 14.50
N ASN A 53 8.44 1.18 13.87
CA ASN A 53 8.52 2.50 14.49
C ASN A 53 7.30 2.88 15.36
N TRP A 54 6.31 1.99 15.48
CA TRP A 54 5.14 2.21 16.31
C TRP A 54 5.50 2.32 17.79
N LYS A 55 4.91 3.34 18.47
CA LYS A 55 4.92 3.48 19.93
C LYS A 55 3.53 3.24 20.52
N ASP A 56 2.50 3.66 19.79
CA ASP A 56 1.11 3.61 20.22
C ASP A 56 0.35 2.39 19.68
N TYR A 57 1.00 1.56 18.86
CA TYR A 57 0.45 0.29 18.39
C TYR A 57 1.41 -0.86 18.70
N GLU A 58 0.84 -2.03 18.98
CA GLU A 58 1.59 -3.24 19.26
C GLU A 58 0.74 -4.48 18.95
N LEU A 59 1.30 -5.45 18.22
CA LEU A 59 0.77 -6.79 18.11
C LEU A 59 1.29 -7.58 19.31
N LEU A 60 0.42 -7.86 20.29
CA LEU A 60 0.81 -8.53 21.53
C LEU A 60 1.00 -10.04 21.32
N ASP A 61 0.04 -10.70 20.65
CA ASP A 61 0.01 -12.13 20.38
C ASP A 61 -0.95 -12.45 19.24
N SER A 62 -0.85 -13.65 18.65
CA SER A 62 -1.82 -14.17 17.71
C SER A 62 -1.96 -15.69 17.81
N GLY A 63 -3.08 -16.22 17.37
CA GLY A 63 -3.33 -17.64 17.32
C GLY A 63 -4.81 -18.01 17.37
N ASP A 64 -5.10 -19.27 17.04
CA ASP A 64 -6.47 -19.81 17.00
C ASP A 64 -7.44 -18.96 16.18
N GLY A 65 -6.96 -18.33 15.09
CA GLY A 65 -7.76 -17.46 14.22
C GLY A 65 -7.99 -16.04 14.75
N TRP A 66 -7.19 -15.59 15.72
CA TRP A 66 -7.32 -14.29 16.37
C TRP A 66 -5.97 -13.57 16.49
N LYS A 67 -6.04 -12.24 16.66
CA LYS A 67 -4.91 -11.39 17.06
C LYS A 67 -5.30 -10.52 18.23
N LEU A 68 -4.35 -10.32 19.14
CA LEU A 68 -4.44 -9.47 20.31
C LEU A 68 -3.55 -8.25 20.08
N GLU A 69 -4.13 -7.07 20.08
CA GLU A 69 -3.45 -5.84 19.70
C GLU A 69 -3.71 -4.72 20.70
N ARG A 70 -2.70 -3.89 20.90
CA ARG A 70 -2.80 -2.65 21.70
C ARG A 70 -2.84 -1.43 20.78
N PHE A 71 -3.78 -0.52 21.01
CA PHE A 71 -3.90 0.77 20.35
C PHE A 71 -3.97 1.87 21.41
N GLY A 72 -2.83 2.52 21.67
CA GLY A 72 -2.65 3.40 22.81
C GLY A 72 -2.80 2.64 24.13
N PRO A 73 -3.69 3.05 25.03
CA PRO A 73 -3.92 2.36 26.30
C PRO A 73 -4.90 1.16 26.18
N PHE A 74 -5.52 0.93 25.03
CA PHE A 74 -6.60 -0.04 24.87
C PHE A 74 -6.15 -1.30 24.14
N VAL A 75 -6.58 -2.47 24.65
CA VAL A 75 -6.28 -3.79 24.09
C VAL A 75 -7.55 -4.38 23.46
N PHE A 76 -7.39 -4.92 22.27
CA PHE A 76 -8.46 -5.47 21.46
C PHE A 76 -8.13 -6.86 20.96
N ALA A 77 -9.14 -7.74 20.91
CA ALA A 77 -9.06 -9.01 20.19
C ALA A 77 -9.87 -8.91 18.89
N ARG A 78 -9.23 -9.26 17.77
CA ARG A 78 -9.85 -9.21 16.45
C ARG A 78 -9.59 -10.51 15.66
N PRO A 79 -10.51 -10.91 14.77
CA PRO A 79 -10.30 -12.08 13.91
C PRO A 79 -9.07 -11.91 13.01
N GLU A 80 -8.26 -12.97 12.92
CA GLU A 80 -7.14 -13.10 12.01
C GLU A 80 -7.00 -14.55 11.56
N ALA A 81 -7.72 -14.91 10.50
CA ALA A 81 -7.83 -16.29 10.03
C ALA A 81 -6.50 -16.94 9.63
N GLN A 82 -5.48 -16.14 9.34
CA GLN A 82 -4.15 -16.62 9.00
C GLN A 82 -3.35 -17.09 10.22
N ALA A 83 -3.73 -16.68 11.43
CA ALA A 83 -3.09 -17.10 12.69
C ALA A 83 -3.56 -18.53 13.10
N ILE A 84 -3.12 -19.53 12.34
CA ILE A 84 -3.53 -20.95 12.51
C ILE A 84 -2.79 -21.69 13.64
N TRP A 85 -1.83 -21.05 14.26
CA TRP A 85 -1.06 -21.57 15.40
C TRP A 85 -1.74 -21.29 16.73
N LYS A 86 -1.20 -21.84 17.81
CA LYS A 86 -1.69 -21.59 19.17
C LYS A 86 -1.16 -20.25 19.72
N PRO A 87 -1.96 -19.49 20.47
CA PRO A 87 -1.49 -18.31 21.19
C PRO A 87 -0.35 -18.65 22.15
N MET A 88 0.57 -17.69 22.33
CA MET A 88 1.67 -17.80 23.29
C MET A 88 1.29 -17.25 24.67
N LEU A 89 0.46 -16.22 24.70
CA LEU A 89 -0.02 -15.65 25.95
C LEU A 89 -1.08 -16.55 26.59
N PRO A 90 -1.11 -16.61 27.94
CA PRO A 90 -2.12 -17.39 28.67
C PRO A 90 -3.53 -16.83 28.42
N SER A 91 -4.53 -17.69 28.51
CA SER A 91 -5.93 -17.32 28.28
C SER A 91 -6.43 -16.16 29.14
N LYS A 92 -5.78 -15.88 30.28
CA LYS A 92 -6.11 -14.72 31.14
C LYS A 92 -5.87 -13.42 30.40
N GLU A 93 -4.75 -13.28 29.67
CA GLU A 93 -4.42 -12.07 28.92
C GLU A 93 -5.41 -11.84 27.76
N TRP A 94 -5.78 -12.92 27.06
CA TRP A 94 -6.79 -12.88 26.01
C TRP A 94 -8.22 -12.55 26.50
N ARG A 95 -8.52 -12.79 27.79
CA ARG A 95 -9.78 -12.36 28.41
C ARG A 95 -9.75 -10.95 28.96
N ASN A 96 -8.55 -10.41 29.23
CA ASN A 96 -8.39 -9.07 29.78
C ASN A 96 -8.28 -8.01 28.66
N VAL A 97 -9.25 -7.99 27.77
CA VAL A 97 -9.33 -7.03 26.67
C VAL A 97 -10.37 -5.95 26.95
N HIS A 98 -10.20 -4.78 26.33
CA HIS A 98 -11.21 -3.70 26.42
C HIS A 98 -12.41 -4.02 25.53
N ALA A 99 -12.16 -4.55 24.33
CA ALA A 99 -13.24 -5.02 23.47
C ALA A 99 -12.76 -6.15 22.54
N ARG A 100 -13.73 -6.90 22.04
CA ARG A 100 -13.52 -7.96 21.05
C ARG A 100 -14.47 -7.73 19.88
N PHE A 101 -13.96 -7.91 18.68
CA PHE A 101 -14.79 -7.87 17.48
C PHE A 101 -15.33 -9.26 17.17
N GLU A 102 -16.66 -9.41 17.28
CA GLU A 102 -17.35 -10.65 16.94
C GLU A 102 -17.80 -10.58 15.47
N PRO A 103 -17.21 -11.43 14.57
CA PRO A 103 -17.62 -11.44 13.17
C PRO A 103 -19.05 -11.96 13.02
N ALA A 104 -19.80 -11.38 12.08
CA ALA A 104 -21.08 -11.95 11.67
C ALA A 104 -20.85 -13.21 10.83
N ALA A 105 -21.90 -13.98 10.60
CA ALA A 105 -21.86 -15.15 9.71
C ALA A 105 -21.53 -14.78 8.26
N GLU A 106 -21.82 -13.53 7.85
CA GLU A 106 -21.44 -12.98 6.56
C GLU A 106 -20.05 -12.33 6.64
N GLU A 107 -19.21 -12.54 5.64
CA GLU A 107 -17.77 -12.16 5.61
C GLU A 107 -17.47 -10.68 5.92
N SER A 108 -18.42 -9.76 5.77
CA SER A 108 -18.18 -8.31 5.83
C SER A 108 -18.71 -7.59 7.06
N GLY A 109 -19.39 -8.30 8.00
CA GLY A 109 -20.07 -7.68 9.11
C GLY A 109 -19.58 -8.18 10.48
N GLY A 110 -20.08 -7.53 11.53
CA GLY A 110 -19.82 -7.91 12.92
C GLY A 110 -20.14 -6.79 13.88
N HIS A 111 -19.84 -7.01 15.13
CA HIS A 111 -20.02 -6.01 16.18
C HIS A 111 -18.91 -6.09 17.22
N TRP A 112 -18.73 -4.99 17.94
CA TRP A 112 -17.81 -4.92 19.07
C TRP A 112 -18.54 -5.29 20.37
N THR A 113 -18.00 -6.24 21.11
CA THR A 113 -18.38 -6.54 22.48
C THR A 113 -17.40 -5.86 23.41
N PHE A 114 -17.86 -4.88 24.20
CA PHE A 114 -17.05 -4.13 25.14
C PHE A 114 -17.08 -4.74 26.52
N TYR A 115 -15.92 -5.03 27.07
CA TYR A 115 -15.74 -5.54 28.45
C TYR A 115 -15.30 -4.48 29.42
N GLN A 116 -14.65 -3.42 28.90
CA GLN A 116 -14.16 -2.28 29.65
C GLN A 116 -14.52 -0.98 28.91
N LYS A 117 -14.47 0.14 29.61
CA LYS A 117 -14.78 1.45 29.02
C LYS A 117 -13.77 1.84 27.97
N VAL A 118 -14.22 2.08 26.74
CA VAL A 118 -13.44 2.64 25.63
C VAL A 118 -14.12 3.92 25.20
N PRO A 119 -13.41 5.03 25.00
CA PRO A 119 -14.01 6.26 24.50
C PRO A 119 -14.48 6.07 23.05
N GLN A 120 -15.40 6.92 22.60
CA GLN A 120 -15.90 6.87 21.24
C GLN A 120 -14.74 7.00 20.22
N ARG A 121 -13.74 7.85 20.55
CA ARG A 121 -12.49 7.98 19.79
C ARG A 121 -11.36 8.40 20.73
N TRP A 122 -10.13 8.05 20.34
CA TRP A 122 -8.93 8.45 21.06
C TRP A 122 -7.81 8.73 20.08
N GLU A 123 -6.79 9.41 20.55
CA GLU A 123 -5.64 9.80 19.74
C GLU A 123 -4.55 8.73 19.78
N LEU A 124 -3.92 8.50 18.63
CA LEU A 124 -2.63 7.84 18.51
C LEU A 124 -1.66 8.75 17.76
N SER A 125 -0.38 8.42 17.84
CA SER A 125 0.67 9.11 17.11
C SER A 125 1.64 8.15 16.44
N TYR A 126 2.28 8.64 15.38
CA TYR A 126 3.35 7.93 14.67
C TYR A 126 4.52 8.88 14.44
N PRO A 127 5.75 8.56 14.92
CA PRO A 127 6.92 9.38 14.67
C PRO A 127 7.30 9.33 13.21
N LEU A 128 7.56 10.49 12.61
CA LEU A 128 8.11 10.55 11.25
C LEU A 128 9.64 10.41 11.30
N PRO A 129 10.28 9.88 10.24
CA PRO A 129 11.72 9.70 10.21
C PRO A 129 12.46 11.02 10.45
N SER A 130 13.43 11.01 11.36
CA SER A 130 14.34 12.13 11.59
C SER A 130 15.39 12.18 10.47
N GLN A 131 15.78 13.35 10.00
CA GLN A 131 16.99 13.49 9.19
C GLN A 131 18.23 13.42 10.08
N GLU A 132 19.32 12.85 9.57
CA GLU A 132 20.60 12.88 10.27
C GLU A 132 20.97 14.31 10.68
N GLY A 133 21.21 14.52 11.98
CA GLY A 133 21.57 15.81 12.55
C GLY A 133 20.41 16.77 12.85
N VAL A 134 19.16 16.45 12.50
CA VAL A 134 17.98 17.24 12.84
C VAL A 134 17.01 16.38 13.63
N ASN A 135 16.97 16.58 14.94
CA ASN A 135 15.99 15.90 15.79
C ASN A 135 14.62 16.57 15.58
N THR A 136 13.92 16.20 14.51
CA THR A 136 12.54 16.65 14.32
C THR A 136 11.64 15.76 15.15
N ASN A 137 11.03 16.32 16.20
CA ASN A 137 9.94 15.66 16.93
C ASN A 137 8.65 15.64 16.09
N GLU A 138 8.78 15.59 14.77
CA GLU A 138 7.64 15.54 13.87
C GLU A 138 6.93 14.19 14.00
N ARG A 139 5.64 14.26 14.24
CA ARG A 139 4.78 13.08 14.35
C ARG A 139 3.44 13.33 13.70
N LEU A 140 2.88 12.32 13.12
CA LEU A 140 1.47 12.30 12.76
C LEU A 140 0.66 12.03 14.03
N ARG A 141 -0.44 12.76 14.18
CA ARG A 141 -1.45 12.55 15.24
C ARG A 141 -2.77 12.27 14.56
N PHE A 142 -3.48 11.26 15.02
CA PHE A 142 -4.71 10.84 14.35
C PHE A 142 -5.68 10.18 15.31
N TRP A 143 -6.93 10.30 14.97
CA TRP A 143 -8.03 9.67 15.68
C TRP A 143 -8.15 8.20 15.28
N VAL A 144 -8.45 7.37 16.25
CA VAL A 144 -8.89 5.99 16.07
C VAL A 144 -10.20 5.77 16.82
N MET A 145 -11.01 4.83 16.33
CA MET A 145 -12.29 4.46 16.95
C MET A 145 -12.67 3.04 16.53
N CYS A 146 -13.47 2.36 17.35
CA CYS A 146 -14.11 1.11 16.95
C CYS A 146 -15.17 1.41 15.89
N THR A 147 -14.92 0.99 14.64
CA THR A 147 -15.88 1.16 13.55
C THR A 147 -16.89 0.02 13.50
N SER A 148 -17.94 0.15 12.69
CA SER A 148 -18.88 -0.95 12.42
C SER A 148 -18.21 -2.15 11.73
N GLY A 149 -17.04 -1.97 11.12
CA GLY A 149 -16.16 -3.04 10.67
C GLY A 149 -15.13 -3.40 11.75
N ARG A 150 -14.26 -4.36 11.43
CA ARG A 150 -13.20 -4.81 12.34
C ARG A 150 -12.01 -3.86 12.48
N HIS A 151 -11.95 -2.79 11.67
CA HIS A 151 -10.82 -1.87 11.64
C HIS A 151 -11.04 -0.68 12.59
N LEU A 152 -9.93 -0.10 13.09
CA LEU A 152 -9.97 1.03 14.03
C LEU A 152 -9.63 2.37 13.36
N GLY A 153 -9.61 2.43 12.04
CA GLY A 153 -9.27 3.65 11.29
C GLY A 153 -7.83 3.72 10.83
N LEU A 154 -7.04 2.67 11.06
CA LEU A 154 -5.67 2.57 10.55
C LEU A 154 -5.30 1.12 10.22
N PHE A 155 -4.24 1.00 9.43
CA PHE A 155 -3.55 -0.23 9.08
C PHE A 155 -2.08 -0.05 9.47
N PRO A 156 -1.65 -0.56 10.64
CA PRO A 156 -0.30 -0.33 11.14
C PRO A 156 0.80 -0.85 10.24
N GLU A 157 0.55 -1.93 9.53
CA GLU A 157 1.46 -2.62 8.64
C GLU A 157 1.95 -1.80 7.44
N VAL A 158 1.22 -0.73 7.04
CA VAL A 158 1.62 0.12 5.90
C VAL A 158 2.61 1.23 6.27
N ALA A 159 2.91 1.40 7.56
CA ALA A 159 3.81 2.43 8.05
C ALA A 159 5.22 2.42 7.44
N PRO A 160 5.83 1.26 7.08
CA PRO A 160 7.11 1.24 6.37
C PRO A 160 7.12 1.99 5.04
N HIS A 161 5.95 2.19 4.42
CA HIS A 161 5.86 3.04 3.23
C HIS A 161 5.93 4.52 3.60
N TRP A 162 5.38 4.93 4.74
CA TRP A 162 5.49 6.33 5.21
C TRP A 162 6.93 6.67 5.54
N ASP A 163 7.64 5.77 6.21
CA ASP A 163 9.06 5.90 6.55
C ASP A 163 9.94 6.01 5.30
N TRP A 164 9.58 5.27 4.25
CA TRP A 164 10.34 5.25 3.00
C TRP A 164 10.06 6.48 2.13
N LEU A 165 8.79 6.89 1.96
CA LEU A 165 8.44 8.01 1.09
C LEU A 165 8.77 9.39 1.69
N TYR A 166 8.78 9.50 3.02
CA TYR A 166 8.98 10.78 3.70
C TYR A 166 10.35 11.42 3.37
N PRO A 167 11.50 10.77 3.58
CA PRO A 167 12.80 11.32 3.22
C PRO A 167 12.95 11.53 1.71
N LEU A 168 12.40 10.65 0.89
CA LEU A 168 12.45 10.73 -0.57
C LEU A 168 11.74 12.00 -1.07
N LEU A 169 10.56 12.31 -0.54
CA LEU A 169 9.79 13.51 -0.90
C LEU A 169 10.48 14.79 -0.43
N ARG A 170 11.03 14.80 0.79
CA ARG A 170 11.78 15.95 1.32
C ARG A 170 12.98 16.27 0.45
N GLN A 171 13.83 15.28 0.19
CA GLN A 171 15.00 15.43 -0.66
C GLN A 171 14.64 15.90 -2.08
N ALA A 172 13.58 15.33 -2.66
CA ALA A 172 13.13 15.75 -3.98
C ALA A 172 12.63 17.19 -3.99
N GLY A 173 11.88 17.62 -2.98
CA GLY A 173 11.40 18.99 -2.83
C GLY A 173 12.54 20.00 -2.70
N GLU A 174 13.54 19.70 -1.89
CA GLU A 174 14.75 20.51 -1.71
C GLU A 174 15.56 20.61 -3.03
N LYS A 175 15.82 19.48 -3.69
CA LYS A 175 16.56 19.41 -4.93
C LYS A 175 15.87 20.13 -6.09
N ARG A 176 14.55 20.01 -6.19
CA ARG A 176 13.76 20.60 -7.30
C ARG A 176 13.32 22.05 -7.01
N GLN A 177 13.45 22.52 -5.77
CA GLN A 177 12.90 23.79 -5.26
C GLN A 177 11.41 23.96 -5.60
N SER A 178 10.70 22.85 -5.66
CA SER A 178 9.26 22.78 -5.93
C SER A 178 8.63 21.62 -5.18
N ARG A 179 7.34 21.74 -4.89
CA ARG A 179 6.61 20.68 -4.17
C ARG A 179 6.36 19.48 -5.07
N PRO A 180 6.81 18.27 -4.70
CA PRO A 180 6.42 17.06 -5.42
C PRO A 180 4.89 16.88 -5.36
N ARG A 181 4.29 16.47 -6.47
CA ARG A 181 2.86 16.19 -6.55
C ARG A 181 2.60 14.70 -6.30
N VAL A 182 1.81 14.41 -5.29
CA VAL A 182 1.50 13.04 -4.88
C VAL A 182 0.01 12.76 -5.05
N LEU A 183 -0.32 11.60 -5.62
CA LEU A 183 -1.68 11.07 -5.71
C LEU A 183 -1.80 9.87 -4.77
N ASN A 184 -2.77 9.93 -3.84
CA ASN A 184 -3.12 8.81 -2.97
C ASN A 184 -4.53 8.34 -3.29
N LEU A 185 -4.64 7.18 -3.92
CA LEU A 185 -5.91 6.52 -4.27
C LEU A 185 -6.27 5.47 -3.23
N PHE A 186 -7.56 5.38 -2.89
CA PHE A 186 -8.08 4.59 -1.78
C PHE A 186 -7.46 5.03 -0.45
N GLY A 187 -7.36 6.37 -0.30
CA GLY A 187 -6.52 6.99 0.74
C GLY A 187 -7.03 6.82 2.17
N TYR A 188 -8.23 6.24 2.35
CA TYR A 188 -8.85 5.92 3.65
C TYR A 188 -8.83 7.13 4.61
N THR A 189 -8.39 6.96 5.85
CA THR A 189 -8.30 8.02 6.88
C THR A 189 -7.09 8.96 6.70
N GLY A 190 -6.34 8.80 5.58
CA GLY A 190 -5.38 9.79 5.11
C GLY A 190 -3.97 9.68 5.70
N LEU A 191 -3.58 8.64 6.42
CA LEU A 191 -2.27 8.63 7.10
C LEU A 191 -1.09 8.71 6.12
N ALA A 192 -1.14 7.99 4.99
CA ALA A 192 -0.13 8.11 3.93
C ALA A 192 -0.14 9.51 3.28
N THR A 193 -1.32 10.12 3.13
CA THR A 193 -1.48 11.52 2.68
C THR A 193 -0.79 12.48 3.62
N LEU A 194 -0.98 12.30 4.93
CA LEU A 194 -0.38 13.15 5.96
C LEU A 194 1.14 13.00 6.00
N ALA A 195 1.67 11.79 5.85
CA ALA A 195 3.11 11.55 5.76
C ALA A 195 3.72 12.28 4.56
N ALA A 196 3.07 12.20 3.38
CA ALA A 196 3.52 12.92 2.20
C ALA A 196 3.40 14.45 2.35
N ALA A 197 2.32 14.96 2.94
CA ALA A 197 2.12 16.39 3.18
C ALA A 197 3.10 16.96 4.21
N ALA A 198 3.41 16.21 5.28
CA ALA A 198 4.44 16.57 6.25
C ALA A 198 5.82 16.66 5.60
N ALA A 199 6.11 15.77 4.62
CA ALA A 199 7.33 15.83 3.82
C ALA A 199 7.37 17.01 2.82
N GLY A 200 6.33 17.85 2.74
CA GLY A 200 6.29 19.04 1.89
C GLY A 200 5.62 18.85 0.54
N ALA A 201 5.04 17.69 0.24
CA ALA A 201 4.35 17.43 -1.02
C ALA A 201 3.00 18.18 -1.13
N GLU A 202 2.59 18.43 -2.38
CA GLU A 202 1.19 18.72 -2.72
C GLU A 202 0.46 17.40 -2.96
N VAL A 203 -0.56 17.11 -2.17
CA VAL A 203 -1.20 15.79 -2.18
C VAL A 203 -2.64 15.87 -2.68
N THR A 204 -2.98 15.00 -3.61
CA THR A 204 -4.38 14.72 -3.98
C THR A 204 -4.79 13.40 -3.34
N HIS A 205 -5.71 13.49 -2.39
CA HIS A 205 -6.29 12.37 -1.66
C HIS A 205 -7.65 12.01 -2.25
N VAL A 206 -7.84 10.77 -2.64
CA VAL A 206 -9.09 10.26 -3.24
C VAL A 206 -9.55 9.03 -2.48
N ASP A 207 -10.77 9.07 -1.98
CA ASP A 207 -11.46 7.91 -1.42
C ASP A 207 -12.96 7.99 -1.74
N ALA A 208 -13.61 6.85 -1.87
CA ALA A 208 -15.03 6.76 -2.19
C ALA A 208 -15.94 7.15 -1.01
N SER A 209 -15.47 7.03 0.22
CA SER A 209 -16.24 7.23 1.43
C SER A 209 -16.10 8.65 1.98
N ARG A 210 -17.17 9.42 1.95
CA ARG A 210 -17.22 10.77 2.56
C ARG A 210 -16.79 10.76 4.03
N LYS A 211 -17.21 9.74 4.79
CA LYS A 211 -16.88 9.63 6.22
C LYS A 211 -15.39 9.51 6.46
N VAL A 212 -14.69 8.68 5.69
CA VAL A 212 -13.24 8.49 5.88
C VAL A 212 -12.43 9.67 5.33
N VAL A 213 -12.89 10.34 4.27
CA VAL A 213 -12.28 11.59 3.78
C VAL A 213 -12.39 12.69 4.85
N GLN A 214 -13.55 12.84 5.47
CA GLN A 214 -13.73 13.78 6.58
C GLN A 214 -12.83 13.41 7.77
N TRP A 215 -12.72 12.14 8.11
CA TRP A 215 -11.80 11.66 9.15
C TRP A 215 -10.34 12.00 8.82
N GLY A 216 -9.93 11.86 7.54
CA GLY A 216 -8.61 12.30 7.08
C GLY A 216 -8.37 13.80 7.28
N GLN A 217 -9.37 14.65 7.02
CA GLN A 217 -9.29 16.09 7.29
C GLN A 217 -9.16 16.40 8.80
N GLU A 218 -9.88 15.66 9.64
CA GLU A 218 -9.76 15.78 11.11
C GLU A 218 -8.35 15.35 11.58
N ASN A 219 -7.79 14.29 10.97
CA ASN A 219 -6.42 13.84 11.23
C ASN A 219 -5.38 14.88 10.77
N ALA A 220 -5.62 15.53 9.63
CA ALA A 220 -4.77 16.64 9.17
C ALA A 220 -4.73 17.80 10.18
N LYS A 221 -5.89 18.18 10.69
CA LYS A 221 -6.01 19.22 11.73
C LYS A 221 -5.31 18.80 13.02
N LEU A 222 -5.51 17.56 13.47
CA LEU A 222 -4.88 17.06 14.70
C LEU A 222 -3.35 17.00 14.57
N SER A 223 -2.83 16.72 13.37
CA SER A 223 -1.40 16.70 13.05
C SER A 223 -0.82 18.11 12.80
N GLY A 224 -1.61 19.19 12.82
CA GLY A 224 -1.16 20.54 12.47
C GLY A 224 -0.83 20.72 10.98
N LEU A 225 -1.45 19.92 10.13
CA LEU A 225 -1.22 19.87 8.67
C LEU A 225 -2.39 20.44 7.84
N GLU A 226 -3.39 21.08 8.47
CA GLU A 226 -4.58 21.61 7.80
C GLU A 226 -4.25 22.69 6.76
N GLN A 227 -3.13 23.41 6.93
CA GLN A 227 -2.66 24.43 5.99
C GLN A 227 -1.76 23.86 4.86
N ARG A 228 -1.48 22.57 4.89
CA ARG A 228 -0.71 21.94 3.83
C ARG A 228 -1.58 21.76 2.56
N PRO A 229 -1.00 21.81 1.37
CA PRO A 229 -1.73 21.72 0.12
C PRO A 229 -2.23 20.28 -0.13
N ILE A 230 -3.32 19.94 0.55
CA ILE A 230 -3.99 18.63 0.41
C ILE A 230 -5.35 18.86 -0.23
N ARG A 231 -5.56 18.25 -1.39
CA ARG A 231 -6.84 18.22 -2.08
C ARG A 231 -7.60 16.96 -1.69
N TRP A 232 -8.62 17.12 -0.84
CA TRP A 232 -9.46 16.01 -0.37
C TRP A 232 -10.63 15.79 -1.30
N LEU A 233 -10.83 14.56 -1.80
CA LEU A 233 -11.86 14.23 -2.79
C LEU A 233 -12.62 12.97 -2.40
N VAL A 234 -13.96 13.08 -2.46
CA VAL A 234 -14.86 11.92 -2.40
C VAL A 234 -15.18 11.52 -3.82
N ASP A 235 -14.53 10.46 -4.31
CA ASP A 235 -14.62 10.06 -5.71
C ASP A 235 -14.29 8.59 -5.93
N ASP A 236 -14.71 8.03 -7.06
CA ASP A 236 -14.25 6.75 -7.57
C ASP A 236 -12.83 6.89 -8.14
N ALA A 237 -11.91 6.02 -7.72
CA ALA A 237 -10.50 6.11 -8.07
C ALA A 237 -10.25 6.02 -9.59
N LEU A 238 -10.85 5.05 -10.27
CA LEU A 238 -10.69 4.86 -11.71
C LEU A 238 -11.25 6.05 -12.50
N LYS A 239 -12.46 6.48 -12.19
CA LYS A 239 -13.09 7.65 -12.84
C LYS A 239 -12.30 8.92 -12.57
N PHE A 240 -11.73 9.06 -11.37
CA PHE A 240 -10.87 10.20 -11.04
C PHE A 240 -9.64 10.22 -11.95
N VAL A 241 -8.88 9.11 -12.02
CA VAL A 241 -7.66 9.04 -12.83
C VAL A 241 -7.96 9.26 -14.32
N MET A 242 -9.06 8.69 -14.84
CA MET A 242 -9.50 8.95 -16.21
C MET A 242 -9.75 10.45 -16.51
N ARG A 243 -10.25 11.21 -15.52
CA ARG A 243 -10.40 12.65 -15.67
C ARG A 243 -9.06 13.39 -15.62
N GLU A 244 -8.14 12.97 -14.77
CA GLU A 244 -6.81 13.57 -14.70
C GLU A 244 -6.00 13.31 -15.99
N VAL A 245 -6.12 12.13 -16.60
CA VAL A 245 -5.58 11.85 -17.94
C VAL A 245 -6.09 12.85 -18.98
N ARG A 246 -7.43 13.05 -19.04
CA ARG A 246 -8.04 14.01 -19.99
C ARG A 246 -7.61 15.46 -19.74
N ARG A 247 -7.26 15.81 -18.51
CA ARG A 247 -6.77 17.14 -18.12
C ARG A 247 -5.27 17.34 -18.33
N GLY A 248 -4.57 16.29 -18.76
CA GLY A 248 -3.10 16.31 -18.87
C GLY A 248 -2.38 16.54 -17.55
N ARG A 249 -3.01 16.15 -16.42
CA ARG A 249 -2.38 16.23 -15.10
C ARG A 249 -1.40 15.08 -14.90
N SER A 250 -0.34 15.35 -14.13
CA SER A 250 0.67 14.33 -13.81
C SER A 250 1.11 14.45 -12.36
N TYR A 251 1.60 13.32 -11.81
CA TYR A 251 2.01 13.15 -10.42
C TYR A 251 3.41 12.57 -10.34
N ASP A 252 4.20 13.05 -9.38
CA ASP A 252 5.56 12.57 -9.13
C ASP A 252 5.59 11.31 -8.29
N GLY A 253 4.61 11.14 -7.42
CA GLY A 253 4.44 9.94 -6.61
C GLY A 253 3.00 9.48 -6.59
N ILE A 254 2.76 8.16 -6.63
CA ILE A 254 1.41 7.59 -6.59
C ILE A 254 1.38 6.44 -5.58
N LEU A 255 0.36 6.45 -4.70
CA LEU A 255 0.04 5.37 -3.78
C LEU A 255 -1.30 4.75 -4.18
N LEU A 256 -1.32 3.42 -4.20
CA LEU A 256 -2.48 2.59 -4.53
C LEU A 256 -2.68 1.56 -3.42
N ASP A 257 -3.80 1.64 -2.72
CA ASP A 257 -4.16 0.69 -1.66
C ASP A 257 -5.60 0.18 -1.82
N PRO A 258 -5.91 -0.42 -2.99
CA PRO A 258 -7.27 -0.79 -3.33
C PRO A 258 -7.78 -1.94 -2.45
N PRO A 259 -9.06 -1.89 -2.03
CA PRO A 259 -9.71 -3.03 -1.39
C PRO A 259 -9.91 -4.16 -2.39
N LYS A 260 -10.09 -5.40 -1.89
CA LYS A 260 -10.50 -6.53 -2.73
C LYS A 260 -11.82 -6.24 -3.45
N PHE A 261 -12.78 -5.66 -2.72
CA PHE A 261 -14.09 -5.24 -3.22
C PHE A 261 -14.50 -3.89 -2.60
N GLY A 262 -15.17 -3.04 -3.36
CA GLY A 262 -15.66 -1.76 -2.88
C GLY A 262 -16.77 -1.18 -3.74
N ARG A 263 -17.34 -0.07 -3.27
CA ARG A 263 -18.33 0.72 -4.02
C ARG A 263 -17.91 2.18 -4.06
N GLY A 264 -17.98 2.75 -5.23
CA GLY A 264 -17.79 4.17 -5.44
C GLY A 264 -18.97 5.00 -4.90
N PRO A 265 -18.81 6.33 -4.79
CA PRO A 265 -19.82 7.21 -4.18
C PRO A 265 -21.13 7.31 -4.97
N LYS A 266 -21.17 6.85 -6.21
CA LYS A 266 -22.36 6.80 -7.07
C LYS A 266 -22.79 5.38 -7.43
N GLY A 267 -22.35 4.39 -6.64
CA GLY A 267 -22.68 2.98 -6.84
C GLY A 267 -21.76 2.23 -7.80
N GLU A 268 -20.65 2.84 -8.22
CA GLU A 268 -19.61 2.14 -9.00
C GLU A 268 -19.17 0.90 -8.24
N VAL A 269 -18.92 -0.19 -8.97
CA VAL A 269 -18.40 -1.44 -8.40
C VAL A 269 -16.91 -1.51 -8.66
N TRP A 270 -16.17 -1.73 -7.60
CA TRP A 270 -14.75 -2.05 -7.63
C TRP A 270 -14.56 -3.51 -7.25
N GLU A 271 -13.94 -4.27 -8.14
CA GLU A 271 -13.41 -5.60 -7.88
C GLU A 271 -11.95 -5.64 -8.34
N VAL A 272 -11.03 -6.03 -7.46
CA VAL A 272 -9.60 -5.82 -7.66
C VAL A 272 -9.10 -6.51 -8.94
N TYR A 273 -9.49 -7.76 -9.20
CA TYR A 273 -8.99 -8.50 -10.37
C TYR A 273 -9.53 -7.99 -11.70
N GLU A 274 -10.71 -7.38 -11.71
CA GLU A 274 -11.33 -6.83 -12.89
C GLU A 274 -10.94 -5.36 -13.14
N SER A 275 -10.85 -4.58 -12.05
CA SER A 275 -10.70 -3.11 -12.16
C SER A 275 -9.25 -2.65 -12.09
N LEU A 276 -8.36 -3.42 -11.43
CA LEU A 276 -6.95 -3.02 -11.22
C LEU A 276 -6.17 -2.89 -12.54
N PRO A 277 -6.31 -3.77 -13.54
CA PRO A 277 -5.59 -3.60 -14.81
C PRO A 277 -5.90 -2.28 -15.50
N ASP A 278 -7.17 -1.91 -15.58
CA ASP A 278 -7.61 -0.63 -16.17
C ASP A 278 -7.10 0.57 -15.36
N LEU A 279 -7.12 0.48 -14.03
CA LEU A 279 -6.58 1.53 -13.16
C LEU A 279 -5.08 1.71 -13.38
N LEU A 280 -4.30 0.63 -13.42
CA LEU A 280 -2.85 0.67 -13.64
C LEU A 280 -2.50 1.29 -15.00
N ASP A 281 -3.24 0.95 -16.05
CA ASP A 281 -3.08 1.54 -17.38
C ASP A 281 -3.30 3.06 -17.36
N ARG A 282 -4.26 3.57 -16.58
CA ARG A 282 -4.52 5.00 -16.41
C ARG A 282 -3.50 5.67 -15.49
N VAL A 283 -3.07 4.97 -14.44
CA VAL A 283 -2.01 5.44 -13.53
C VAL A 283 -0.72 5.71 -14.31
N ARG A 284 -0.32 4.81 -15.23
CA ARG A 284 0.81 5.02 -16.13
C ARG A 284 0.75 6.36 -16.88
N GLN A 285 -0.44 6.76 -17.34
CA GLN A 285 -0.65 7.97 -18.13
C GLN A 285 -0.60 9.26 -17.30
N VAL A 286 -0.74 9.16 -15.99
CA VAL A 286 -0.65 10.31 -15.07
C VAL A 286 0.66 10.34 -14.27
N LEU A 287 1.60 9.41 -14.49
CA LEU A 287 2.96 9.53 -13.99
C LEU A 287 3.66 10.70 -14.66
N SER A 288 4.39 11.51 -13.89
CA SER A 288 5.20 12.60 -14.43
C SER A 288 6.36 12.05 -15.28
N PRO A 289 6.97 12.86 -16.16
CA PRO A 289 8.15 12.42 -16.91
C PRO A 289 9.33 12.01 -16.03
N HIS A 290 9.38 12.51 -14.79
CA HIS A 290 10.42 12.22 -13.80
C HIS A 290 9.77 11.79 -12.47
N PRO A 291 9.11 10.64 -12.43
CA PRO A 291 8.39 10.19 -11.24
C PRO A 291 9.38 9.86 -10.13
N LEU A 292 8.95 10.00 -8.90
CA LEU A 292 9.71 9.67 -7.71
C LEU A 292 9.42 8.26 -7.22
N PHE A 293 8.13 7.90 -7.21
CA PHE A 293 7.72 6.57 -6.75
C PHE A 293 6.35 6.15 -7.24
N LEU A 294 6.14 4.83 -7.19
CA LEU A 294 4.84 4.18 -7.34
C LEU A 294 4.75 3.06 -6.31
N ILE A 295 3.70 3.04 -5.49
CA ILE A 295 3.44 2.01 -4.47
C ILE A 295 2.09 1.37 -4.74
N LEU A 296 2.04 0.04 -4.70
CA LEU A 296 0.82 -0.75 -4.79
C LEU A 296 0.80 -1.77 -3.64
N ASN A 297 -0.23 -1.72 -2.81
CA ASN A 297 -0.53 -2.73 -1.81
C ASN A 297 -1.75 -3.53 -2.24
N LEU A 298 -1.76 -4.82 -1.96
CA LEU A 298 -2.94 -5.67 -2.13
C LEU A 298 -3.10 -6.56 -0.91
N TYR A 299 -4.28 -6.56 -0.32
CA TYR A 299 -4.62 -7.38 0.83
C TYR A 299 -5.91 -8.19 0.58
N ALA A 300 -6.04 -9.30 1.29
CA ALA A 300 -7.15 -10.24 1.13
C ALA A 300 -7.32 -10.79 -0.30
N VAL A 301 -6.23 -10.86 -1.07
CA VAL A 301 -6.18 -11.34 -2.45
C VAL A 301 -5.47 -12.69 -2.56
N ARG A 302 -5.79 -13.46 -3.61
CA ARG A 302 -5.06 -14.69 -3.96
C ARG A 302 -3.93 -14.36 -4.96
N ALA A 303 -3.13 -13.34 -4.66
CA ALA A 303 -1.99 -12.96 -5.49
C ALA A 303 -0.70 -13.07 -4.68
N SER A 304 0.39 -13.49 -5.31
CA SER A 304 1.71 -13.43 -4.70
C SER A 304 2.34 -12.04 -4.94
N ALA A 305 3.30 -11.68 -4.12
CA ALA A 305 4.07 -10.44 -4.30
C ALA A 305 4.75 -10.35 -5.67
N ILE A 306 5.11 -11.50 -6.28
CA ILE A 306 5.67 -11.56 -7.64
C ILE A 306 4.67 -11.04 -8.68
N HIS A 307 3.40 -11.41 -8.59
CA HIS A 307 2.37 -10.94 -9.53
C HIS A 307 2.18 -9.42 -9.42
N VAL A 308 2.18 -8.89 -8.18
CA VAL A 308 2.08 -7.45 -7.92
C VAL A 308 3.30 -6.72 -8.49
N ALA A 309 4.50 -7.29 -8.31
CA ALA A 309 5.74 -6.75 -8.86
C ALA A 309 5.74 -6.72 -10.39
N GLN A 310 5.27 -7.79 -11.05
CA GLN A 310 5.17 -7.86 -12.51
C GLN A 310 4.20 -6.81 -13.05
N ALA A 311 3.02 -6.67 -12.43
CA ALA A 311 2.05 -5.64 -12.80
C ALA A 311 2.64 -4.23 -12.67
N LEU A 312 3.37 -3.95 -11.59
CA LEU A 312 4.00 -2.65 -11.39
C LEU A 312 5.16 -2.40 -12.36
N ALA A 313 5.94 -3.44 -12.69
CA ALA A 313 7.06 -3.35 -13.63
C ALA A 313 6.63 -2.91 -15.03
N GLU A 314 5.45 -3.33 -15.49
CA GLU A 314 4.89 -2.91 -16.78
C GLU A 314 4.62 -1.40 -16.80
N ILE A 315 4.23 -0.83 -15.67
CA ILE A 315 3.96 0.60 -15.54
C ILE A 315 5.24 1.43 -15.55
N VAL A 316 6.25 0.95 -14.83
CA VAL A 316 7.51 1.70 -14.61
C VAL A 316 8.64 1.30 -15.53
N GLY A 317 8.46 0.38 -16.45
CA GLY A 317 9.50 -0.19 -17.33
C GLY A 317 10.22 0.81 -18.23
N GLY A 318 9.73 2.06 -18.33
CA GLY A 318 10.39 3.16 -19.06
C GLY A 318 11.22 4.09 -18.18
N TYR A 319 11.24 3.89 -16.87
CA TYR A 319 11.90 4.76 -15.90
C TYR A 319 13.08 4.07 -15.23
N SER A 320 14.15 4.84 -14.98
CA SER A 320 15.29 4.37 -14.16
C SER A 320 14.91 4.37 -12.70
N GLY A 321 15.07 3.23 -12.02
CA GLY A 321 14.71 3.09 -10.62
C GLY A 321 14.82 1.67 -10.14
N ARG A 322 14.47 1.46 -8.87
CA ARG A 322 14.49 0.16 -8.22
C ARG A 322 13.09 -0.28 -7.85
N LEU A 323 12.74 -1.49 -8.25
CA LEU A 323 11.50 -2.16 -7.84
C LEU A 323 11.79 -3.10 -6.66
N GLU A 324 11.06 -2.91 -5.58
CA GLU A 324 11.03 -3.79 -4.41
C GLU A 324 9.64 -4.38 -4.26
N TYR A 325 9.55 -5.62 -3.79
CA TYR A 325 8.28 -6.30 -3.59
C TYR A 325 8.39 -7.35 -2.48
N GLY A 326 7.27 -7.69 -1.88
CA GLY A 326 7.21 -8.65 -0.79
C GLY A 326 5.96 -8.52 0.04
N GLU A 327 6.10 -8.59 1.35
CA GLU A 327 4.99 -8.61 2.30
C GLU A 327 5.14 -7.55 3.38
N LEU A 328 4.00 -6.98 3.81
CA LEU A 328 3.89 -6.06 4.93
C LEU A 328 3.55 -6.83 6.19
N LEU A 329 4.37 -6.67 7.21
CA LEU A 329 4.33 -7.48 8.42
C LEU A 329 4.14 -6.64 9.68
N THR A 330 3.50 -7.25 10.68
CA THR A 330 3.64 -6.87 12.08
C THR A 330 4.24 -8.04 12.86
N ARG A 331 5.05 -7.74 13.87
CA ARG A 331 5.70 -8.75 14.71
C ARG A 331 5.05 -8.79 16.07
N GLU A 332 4.81 -10.01 16.58
CA GLU A 332 4.35 -10.22 17.96
C GLU A 332 5.42 -9.83 18.96
N THR A 333 5.03 -9.10 19.98
CA THR A 333 5.92 -8.72 21.08
C THR A 333 6.28 -9.92 21.94
N HIS A 334 5.33 -10.83 22.19
CA HIS A 334 5.55 -11.97 23.08
C HIS A 334 6.05 -13.22 22.35
N GLY A 335 5.47 -13.57 21.22
CA GLY A 335 5.85 -14.78 20.47
C GLY A 335 6.96 -14.55 19.46
N GLY A 336 7.21 -13.31 19.07
CA GLY A 336 8.16 -12.95 18.03
C GLY A 336 7.79 -13.41 16.64
N ARG A 337 6.58 -13.98 16.47
CA ARG A 337 6.06 -14.43 15.17
C ARG A 337 5.60 -13.24 14.35
N TYR A 338 5.50 -13.45 13.06
CA TYR A 338 5.06 -12.42 12.13
C TYR A 338 3.66 -12.73 11.61
N LEU A 339 2.82 -11.70 11.52
CA LEU A 339 1.60 -11.70 10.72
C LEU A 339 1.86 -10.95 9.43
N SER A 340 1.61 -11.61 8.31
CA SER A 340 1.58 -10.99 6.99
C SER A 340 0.18 -10.44 6.74
N HIS A 341 0.08 -9.15 6.42
CA HIS A 341 -1.20 -8.48 6.23
C HIS A 341 -1.51 -8.18 4.77
N ALA A 342 -0.47 -7.88 3.98
CA ALA A 342 -0.61 -7.51 2.58
C ALA A 342 0.64 -7.90 1.78
N VAL A 343 0.46 -8.14 0.49
CA VAL A 343 1.55 -8.14 -0.49
C VAL A 343 1.69 -6.74 -1.07
N TYR A 344 2.93 -6.34 -1.35
CA TYR A 344 3.21 -5.03 -1.94
C TYR A 344 4.21 -5.11 -3.08
N ALA A 345 4.18 -4.09 -3.93
CA ALA A 345 5.30 -3.71 -4.77
C ALA A 345 5.46 -2.18 -4.69
N ARG A 346 6.72 -1.72 -4.62
CA ARG A 346 7.04 -0.30 -4.71
C ARG A 346 8.24 -0.07 -5.61
N TRP A 347 8.13 0.93 -6.44
CA TRP A 347 9.21 1.40 -7.28
C TRP A 347 9.62 2.80 -6.82
N GLY A 348 10.92 3.06 -6.79
CA GLY A 348 11.50 4.37 -6.51
C GLY A 348 12.58 4.74 -7.50
N ALA A 349 12.60 6.00 -7.93
CA ALA A 349 13.66 6.53 -8.76
C ALA A 349 15.01 6.49 -8.01
N VAL A 350 16.11 6.26 -8.76
CA VAL A 350 17.50 6.26 -8.26
C VAL A 350 18.14 7.61 -8.49
#